data_7099072ae796d0864c9fa79d8387275f
#
_entry.id   7099072ae796d0864c9fa79d8387275f
#
_cell.length_a   1.000
_cell.length_b   1.000
_cell.length_c   1.000
_cell.angle_alpha   90.00
_cell.angle_beta   90.00
_cell.angle_gamma   90.00
#
_symmetry.space_group_name_H-M   'P 1'
#
loop_
_entity.id
_entity.type
_entity.pdbx_description
1 polymer ?
#
loop_
_entity_poly.entity_id
_entity_poly.type
_entity_poly.pdbx_seq_one_letter_code
_entity_poly.pdbx_strand_id
1 'polypeptide(L)'
;AQIDSVVTGIVAEYEESGTNIDRIEVSSSMTDKDLLWIIAINSAAYQQDLNAMSADLVRNFCKSSLSYFPSLGLAEDGGDGVVTTLTVKVKHLAPDELMDELGFDKDAKQWAGALYETLEQSDAINKYRTYYETYRPDHSGDGSFSGDVEYGTDYDNQIDISRFVDPGTKNNLDLAAYAVQAWENNWGYVWGTYGNILTPSLFAYKKQQYPDGVGNHADFIESHWLGRRTADCIGLIKGYGWLDTKSMAIGYAANGMPDYGADQMYQACKNAGVLNEDYGPISTLPELPGLMLWKSGHAGVYIGGGYAIEAMGTRKGVVKTKVSDRGWQGWGKLPYIDYREER
;
A
#
# COMPACT_ATOMS: atom_id res chain seq x y z
N ALA A 1 -4.39 -17.22 0.58
CA ALA A 1 -5.29 -18.17 1.30
C ALA A 1 -6.08 -19.09 0.36
N GLN A 2 -6.86 -18.58 -0.62
CA GLN A 2 -7.66 -19.46 -1.48
C GLN A 2 -6.83 -20.12 -2.58
N ILE A 3 -6.01 -19.35 -3.29
CA ILE A 3 -5.08 -19.90 -4.28
C ILE A 3 -4.19 -20.95 -3.60
N ASP A 4 -3.66 -20.65 -2.44
CA ASP A 4 -2.83 -21.58 -1.67
C ASP A 4 -3.59 -22.87 -1.30
N SER A 5 -4.85 -22.75 -0.87
CA SER A 5 -5.69 -23.92 -0.55
C SER A 5 -5.95 -24.79 -1.78
N VAL A 6 -6.25 -24.18 -2.94
CA VAL A 6 -6.47 -24.93 -4.20
C VAL A 6 -5.16 -25.54 -4.69
N VAL A 7 -4.06 -24.78 -4.65
CA VAL A 7 -2.73 -25.29 -5.03
C VAL A 7 -2.32 -26.45 -4.13
N THR A 8 -2.55 -26.35 -2.82
CA THR A 8 -2.29 -27.45 -1.87
C THR A 8 -3.12 -28.71 -2.23
N GLY A 9 -4.38 -28.52 -2.61
CA GLY A 9 -5.23 -29.64 -3.07
C GLY A 9 -4.69 -30.30 -4.35
N ILE A 10 -4.29 -29.47 -5.33
CA ILE A 10 -3.70 -29.95 -6.58
C ILE A 10 -2.37 -30.71 -6.30
N VAL A 11 -1.52 -30.19 -5.43
CA VAL A 11 -0.27 -30.87 -5.03
C VAL A 11 -0.58 -32.24 -4.44
N ALA A 12 -1.54 -32.32 -3.51
CA ALA A 12 -1.93 -33.58 -2.89
C ALA A 12 -2.43 -34.63 -3.93
N GLU A 13 -3.22 -34.20 -4.92
CA GLU A 13 -3.67 -35.08 -6.00
C GLU A 13 -2.50 -35.66 -6.82
N TYR A 14 -1.50 -34.87 -7.13
CA TYR A 14 -0.30 -35.32 -7.83
C TYR A 14 0.55 -36.26 -6.97
N GLU A 15 0.73 -35.96 -5.69
CA GLU A 15 1.47 -36.81 -4.75
C GLU A 15 0.77 -38.14 -4.50
N GLU A 16 -0.55 -38.15 -4.38
CA GLU A 16 -1.35 -39.38 -4.28
C GLU A 16 -1.22 -40.23 -5.54
N SER A 17 -1.02 -39.66 -6.72
CA SER A 17 -0.73 -40.34 -7.95
C SER A 17 0.71 -40.92 -8.05
N GLY A 18 1.55 -40.69 -7.04
CA GLY A 18 2.92 -41.15 -6.97
C GLY A 18 3.94 -40.18 -7.59
N THR A 19 3.54 -38.96 -7.87
CA THR A 19 4.46 -37.92 -8.41
C THR A 19 5.07 -37.13 -7.25
N ASN A 20 6.40 -37.13 -7.13
CA ASN A 20 7.10 -36.29 -6.19
C ASN A 20 7.27 -34.89 -6.83
N ILE A 21 6.82 -33.84 -6.13
CA ILE A 21 6.93 -32.46 -6.59
C ILE A 21 8.05 -31.78 -5.79
N ASP A 22 9.10 -31.36 -6.49
CA ASP A 22 10.26 -30.69 -5.87
C ASP A 22 10.07 -29.18 -5.81
N ARG A 23 9.27 -28.62 -6.76
CA ARG A 23 9.06 -27.17 -6.87
C ARG A 23 7.62 -26.84 -7.31
N ILE A 24 7.07 -25.78 -6.72
CA ILE A 24 5.75 -25.28 -7.08
C ILE A 24 5.90 -23.84 -7.58
N GLU A 25 5.38 -23.56 -8.78
CA GLU A 25 5.31 -22.23 -9.36
C GLU A 25 3.86 -21.84 -9.60
N VAL A 26 3.43 -20.70 -9.08
CA VAL A 26 2.09 -20.15 -9.32
C VAL A 26 2.24 -18.85 -10.10
N SER A 27 1.55 -18.77 -11.23
CA SER A 27 1.50 -17.58 -12.06
C SER A 27 0.07 -17.16 -12.35
N SER A 28 -0.19 -15.86 -12.41
CA SER A 28 -1.49 -15.32 -12.82
C SER A 28 -1.32 -14.39 -14.03
N SER A 29 -2.28 -14.46 -14.95
CA SER A 29 -2.35 -13.58 -16.12
C SER A 29 -3.66 -12.81 -16.11
N MET A 30 -3.85 -11.94 -15.10
CA MET A 30 -5.00 -11.04 -15.03
C MET A 30 -4.67 -9.71 -15.71
N THR A 31 -5.61 -9.20 -16.49
CA THR A 31 -5.52 -7.93 -17.20
C THR A 31 -6.55 -6.94 -16.66
N ASP A 32 -6.37 -5.66 -16.96
CA ASP A 32 -7.38 -4.62 -16.65
C ASP A 32 -8.74 -4.92 -17.30
N LYS A 33 -8.74 -5.57 -18.46
CA LYS A 33 -9.97 -6.00 -19.15
C LYS A 33 -10.72 -7.06 -18.36
N ASP A 34 -10.02 -8.00 -17.75
CA ASP A 34 -10.64 -9.02 -16.89
C ASP A 34 -11.31 -8.37 -15.68
N LEU A 35 -10.69 -7.36 -15.09
CA LEU A 35 -11.27 -6.60 -13.99
C LEU A 35 -12.55 -5.85 -14.42
N LEU A 36 -12.53 -5.19 -15.58
CA LEU A 36 -13.70 -4.49 -16.10
C LEU A 36 -14.87 -5.44 -16.38
N TRP A 37 -14.58 -6.63 -16.92
CA TRP A 37 -15.60 -7.66 -17.13
C TRP A 37 -16.18 -8.17 -15.81
N ILE A 38 -15.35 -8.41 -14.80
CA ILE A 38 -15.82 -8.82 -13.46
C ILE A 38 -16.74 -7.76 -12.86
N ILE A 39 -16.39 -6.49 -12.97
CA ILE A 39 -17.23 -5.38 -12.48
C ILE A 39 -18.56 -5.33 -13.27
N ALA A 40 -18.53 -5.45 -14.58
CA ALA A 40 -19.71 -5.40 -15.45
C ALA A 40 -20.68 -6.58 -15.15
N ILE A 41 -20.15 -7.80 -15.09
CA ILE A 41 -20.94 -9.01 -14.81
C ILE A 41 -21.53 -8.96 -13.40
N ASN A 42 -20.73 -8.56 -12.41
CA ASN A 42 -21.20 -8.40 -11.04
C ASN A 42 -22.30 -7.34 -10.93
N SER A 43 -22.14 -6.20 -11.60
CA SER A 43 -23.15 -5.14 -11.64
C SER A 43 -24.45 -5.61 -12.30
N ALA A 44 -24.36 -6.41 -13.37
CA ALA A 44 -25.52 -7.01 -14.02
C ALA A 44 -26.20 -8.05 -13.11
N ALA A 45 -25.45 -8.91 -12.45
CA ALA A 45 -25.96 -9.93 -11.52
C ALA A 45 -26.81 -9.34 -10.40
N TYR A 46 -26.42 -8.16 -9.89
CA TYR A 46 -27.14 -7.44 -8.83
C TYR A 46 -28.04 -6.31 -9.36
N GLN A 47 -28.29 -6.25 -10.66
CA GLN A 47 -29.13 -5.24 -11.29
C GLN A 47 -28.75 -3.79 -10.91
N GLN A 48 -27.46 -3.56 -10.70
CA GLN A 48 -26.89 -2.28 -10.23
C GLN A 48 -27.39 -1.81 -8.86
N ASP A 49 -28.00 -2.67 -8.08
CA ASP A 49 -28.37 -2.35 -6.69
C ASP A 49 -27.14 -2.41 -5.79
N LEU A 50 -26.56 -1.25 -5.51
CA LEU A 50 -25.40 -1.13 -4.64
C LEU A 50 -25.66 -1.55 -3.19
N ASN A 51 -26.94 -1.54 -2.74
CA ASN A 51 -27.31 -1.98 -1.41
C ASN A 51 -27.35 -3.51 -1.30
N ALA A 52 -27.58 -4.22 -2.42
CA ALA A 52 -27.52 -5.67 -2.49
C ALA A 52 -26.07 -6.18 -2.56
N MET A 53 -25.09 -5.31 -2.91
CA MET A 53 -23.69 -5.64 -3.07
C MET A 53 -22.95 -5.51 -1.73
N SER A 54 -22.63 -6.62 -1.06
CA SER A 54 -21.71 -6.62 0.06
C SER A 54 -20.27 -6.90 -0.41
N ALA A 55 -19.29 -6.44 0.38
CA ALA A 55 -17.87 -6.73 0.10
C ALA A 55 -17.58 -8.25 0.07
N ASP A 56 -18.32 -9.05 0.85
CA ASP A 56 -18.18 -10.50 0.85
C ASP A 56 -18.77 -11.15 -0.40
N LEU A 57 -19.89 -10.64 -0.91
CA LEU A 57 -20.49 -11.13 -2.16
C LEU A 57 -19.55 -10.84 -3.35
N VAL A 58 -19.03 -9.61 -3.45
CA VAL A 58 -18.04 -9.24 -4.49
C VAL A 58 -16.79 -10.12 -4.38
N ARG A 59 -16.30 -10.34 -3.18
CA ARG A 59 -15.12 -11.17 -2.92
C ARG A 59 -15.37 -12.64 -3.33
N ASN A 60 -16.52 -13.18 -2.99
CA ASN A 60 -16.90 -14.56 -3.35
C ASN A 60 -17.09 -14.69 -4.86
N PHE A 61 -17.69 -13.70 -5.49
CA PHE A 61 -17.84 -13.64 -6.94
C PHE A 61 -16.47 -13.64 -7.65
N CYS A 62 -15.54 -12.76 -7.23
CA CYS A 62 -14.17 -12.76 -7.77
C CYS A 62 -13.46 -14.11 -7.57
N LYS A 63 -13.77 -14.81 -6.50
CA LYS A 63 -13.20 -16.14 -6.21
C LYS A 63 -13.73 -17.21 -7.14
N SER A 64 -15.04 -17.24 -7.38
CA SER A 64 -15.68 -18.21 -8.27
C SER A 64 -15.30 -18.00 -9.74
N SER A 65 -14.81 -16.83 -10.10
CA SER A 65 -14.36 -16.51 -11.45
C SER A 65 -12.96 -17.05 -11.81
N LEU A 66 -12.27 -17.72 -10.89
CA LEU A 66 -10.90 -18.19 -11.12
C LEU A 66 -10.87 -19.63 -11.61
N SER A 67 -10.06 -19.88 -12.64
CA SER A 67 -9.71 -21.22 -13.15
C SER A 67 -8.24 -21.51 -12.93
N TYR A 68 -7.92 -22.76 -12.65
CA TYR A 68 -6.60 -23.24 -12.31
C TYR A 68 -6.13 -24.26 -13.34
N PHE A 69 -4.96 -24.05 -13.92
CA PHE A 69 -4.40 -24.90 -14.98
C PHE A 69 -3.06 -25.48 -14.51
N PRO A 70 -3.06 -26.66 -13.86
CA PRO A 70 -1.82 -27.30 -13.44
C PRO A 70 -1.10 -27.95 -14.63
N SER A 71 0.22 -27.90 -14.62
CA SER A 71 1.08 -28.61 -15.58
C SER A 71 2.37 -29.03 -14.89
N LEU A 72 2.80 -30.26 -15.14
CA LEU A 72 4.10 -30.77 -14.70
C LEU A 72 5.15 -30.51 -15.74
N GLY A 73 6.34 -30.08 -15.30
CA GLY A 73 7.53 -29.92 -16.11
C GLY A 73 8.75 -30.49 -15.40
N LEU A 74 9.72 -30.93 -16.17
CA LEU A 74 11.06 -31.28 -15.68
C LEU A 74 11.99 -30.13 -16.05
N ALA A 75 12.66 -29.56 -15.05
CA ALA A 75 13.65 -28.50 -15.23
C ALA A 75 15.01 -28.95 -14.69
N GLU A 76 16.10 -28.51 -15.31
CA GLU A 76 17.43 -28.70 -14.76
C GLU A 76 17.62 -27.70 -13.58
N ASP A 77 18.00 -28.22 -12.44
CA ASP A 77 18.40 -27.41 -11.29
C ASP A 77 19.88 -27.07 -11.50
N GLY A 78 20.23 -25.90 -11.97
CA GLY A 78 21.60 -25.36 -12.19
C GLY A 78 22.85 -26.15 -11.70
N GLY A 79 22.68 -27.39 -11.32
CA GLY A 79 23.57 -28.49 -11.00
C GLY A 79 23.11 -29.76 -11.71
N ASP A 80 23.73 -30.89 -11.51
CA ASP A 80 23.47 -32.18 -12.22
C ASP A 80 22.10 -32.86 -11.87
N GLY A 81 21.14 -32.13 -11.32
CA GLY A 81 19.83 -32.65 -10.87
C GLY A 81 18.66 -32.23 -11.78
N VAL A 82 17.68 -33.13 -11.93
CA VAL A 82 16.39 -32.84 -12.57
C VAL A 82 15.33 -32.65 -11.48
N VAL A 83 14.67 -31.49 -11.45
CA VAL A 83 13.58 -31.18 -10.52
C VAL A 83 12.23 -31.25 -11.22
N THR A 84 11.27 -31.88 -10.56
CA THR A 84 9.87 -31.91 -11.00
C THR A 84 9.17 -30.66 -10.53
N THR A 85 8.82 -29.81 -11.49
CA THR A 85 8.13 -28.52 -11.19
C THR A 85 6.66 -28.62 -11.53
N LEU A 86 5.78 -28.35 -10.56
CA LEU A 86 4.36 -28.13 -10.79
C LEU A 86 4.11 -26.64 -11.02
N THR A 87 3.72 -26.30 -12.23
CA THR A 87 3.31 -24.92 -12.58
C THR A 87 1.79 -24.86 -12.57
N VAL A 88 1.22 -23.98 -11.72
CA VAL A 88 -0.21 -23.70 -11.69
C VAL A 88 -0.47 -22.31 -12.26
N LYS A 89 -1.10 -22.24 -13.44
CA LYS A 89 -1.55 -20.98 -14.04
C LYS A 89 -2.95 -20.67 -13.57
N VAL A 90 -3.10 -19.48 -12.97
CA VAL A 90 -4.39 -18.96 -12.51
C VAL A 90 -4.89 -17.94 -13.53
N LYS A 91 -6.11 -18.12 -14.03
CA LYS A 91 -6.77 -17.20 -14.96
C LYS A 91 -8.19 -16.93 -14.49
N HIS A 92 -8.77 -15.80 -14.91
CA HIS A 92 -10.22 -15.65 -14.84
C HIS A 92 -10.89 -16.53 -15.90
N LEU A 93 -12.08 -17.04 -15.58
CA LEU A 93 -12.99 -17.60 -16.56
C LEU A 93 -13.23 -16.58 -17.68
N ALA A 94 -13.39 -17.05 -18.90
CA ALA A 94 -13.82 -16.17 -19.98
C ALA A 94 -15.19 -15.55 -19.61
N PRO A 95 -15.46 -14.29 -20.00
CA PRO A 95 -16.70 -13.61 -19.62
C PRO A 95 -17.97 -14.41 -19.91
N ASP A 96 -18.02 -15.05 -21.07
CA ASP A 96 -19.18 -15.88 -21.46
C ASP A 96 -19.32 -17.12 -20.55
N GLU A 97 -18.24 -17.79 -20.23
CA GLU A 97 -18.23 -18.96 -19.33
C GLU A 97 -18.69 -18.57 -17.93
N LEU A 98 -18.21 -17.45 -17.41
CA LEU A 98 -18.61 -16.93 -16.10
C LEU A 98 -20.11 -16.56 -16.08
N MET A 99 -20.61 -15.91 -17.13
CA MET A 99 -22.03 -15.59 -17.25
C MET A 99 -22.91 -16.84 -17.38
N ASP A 100 -22.42 -17.90 -18.04
CA ASP A 100 -23.12 -19.17 -18.12
C ASP A 100 -23.19 -19.88 -16.77
N GLU A 101 -22.10 -19.91 -16.02
CA GLU A 101 -22.08 -20.46 -14.65
C GLU A 101 -23.04 -19.73 -13.70
N LEU A 102 -23.20 -18.40 -13.90
CA LEU A 102 -24.14 -17.58 -13.14
C LEU A 102 -25.59 -17.71 -13.61
N GLY A 103 -25.86 -18.50 -14.67
CA GLY A 103 -27.19 -18.70 -15.22
C GLY A 103 -27.76 -17.46 -15.92
N PHE A 104 -26.91 -16.60 -16.48
CA PHE A 104 -27.37 -15.43 -17.23
C PHE A 104 -28.11 -15.87 -18.50
N ASP A 105 -29.30 -15.32 -18.67
CA ASP A 105 -30.00 -15.40 -19.95
C ASP A 105 -29.38 -14.45 -20.98
N LYS A 106 -29.93 -14.47 -22.19
CA LYS A 106 -29.43 -13.66 -23.30
C LYS A 106 -29.47 -12.15 -23.00
N ASP A 107 -30.52 -11.69 -22.31
CA ASP A 107 -30.72 -10.29 -22.02
C ASP A 107 -29.75 -9.82 -20.92
N ALA A 108 -29.53 -10.63 -19.90
CA ALA A 108 -28.54 -10.38 -18.85
C ALA A 108 -27.10 -10.34 -19.41
N LYS A 109 -26.77 -11.26 -20.34
CA LYS A 109 -25.45 -11.24 -21.03
C LYS A 109 -25.26 -9.98 -21.87
N GLN A 110 -26.28 -9.58 -22.62
CA GLN A 110 -26.26 -8.35 -23.42
C GLN A 110 -26.10 -7.12 -22.53
N TRP A 111 -26.74 -7.09 -21.37
CA TRP A 111 -26.63 -6.00 -20.42
C TRP A 111 -25.23 -5.94 -19.80
N ALA A 112 -24.64 -7.05 -19.38
CA ALA A 112 -23.26 -7.11 -18.91
C ALA A 112 -22.28 -6.60 -19.97
N GLY A 113 -22.47 -6.94 -21.24
CA GLY A 113 -21.68 -6.43 -22.36
C GLY A 113 -21.79 -4.91 -22.52
N ALA A 114 -23.00 -4.35 -22.44
CA ALA A 114 -23.22 -2.91 -22.52
C ALA A 114 -22.58 -2.16 -21.33
N LEU A 115 -22.62 -2.75 -20.12
CA LEU A 115 -21.93 -2.21 -18.96
C LEU A 115 -20.40 -2.26 -19.13
N TYR A 116 -19.86 -3.35 -19.67
CA TYR A 116 -18.42 -3.45 -19.98
C TYR A 116 -17.99 -2.36 -20.96
N GLU A 117 -18.70 -2.19 -22.09
CA GLU A 117 -18.39 -1.15 -23.08
C GLU A 117 -18.47 0.26 -22.46
N THR A 118 -19.44 0.50 -21.58
CA THR A 118 -19.58 1.77 -20.87
C THR A 118 -18.40 2.01 -19.93
N LEU A 119 -17.95 0.99 -19.21
CA LEU A 119 -16.80 1.07 -18.33
C LEU A 119 -15.49 1.28 -19.12
N GLU A 120 -15.31 0.56 -20.24
CA GLU A 120 -14.11 0.67 -21.09
C GLU A 120 -13.97 2.06 -21.71
N GLN A 121 -15.10 2.70 -22.06
CA GLN A 121 -15.15 4.05 -22.66
C GLN A 121 -15.27 5.18 -21.63
N SER A 122 -15.38 4.85 -20.35
CA SER A 122 -15.60 5.84 -19.29
C SER A 122 -14.38 6.74 -19.11
N ASP A 123 -14.56 8.04 -19.28
CA ASP A 123 -13.54 9.05 -18.97
C ASP A 123 -13.08 8.99 -17.50
N ALA A 124 -13.96 8.57 -16.59
CA ALA A 124 -13.62 8.40 -15.19
C ALA A 124 -12.64 7.23 -15.01
N ILE A 125 -12.84 6.10 -15.68
CA ILE A 125 -11.94 4.94 -15.65
C ILE A 125 -10.65 5.25 -16.39
N ASN A 126 -10.70 5.88 -17.56
CA ASN A 126 -9.51 6.31 -18.29
C ASN A 126 -8.72 7.36 -17.50
N LYS A 127 -9.40 8.27 -16.83
CA LYS A 127 -8.79 9.27 -15.94
C LYS A 127 -8.17 8.61 -14.70
N TYR A 128 -8.82 7.59 -14.13
CA TYR A 128 -8.29 6.78 -13.02
C TYR A 128 -7.11 5.93 -13.47
N ARG A 129 -7.17 5.32 -14.66
CA ARG A 129 -6.07 4.57 -15.28
C ARG A 129 -4.88 5.49 -15.57
N THR A 130 -5.10 6.64 -16.21
CA THR A 130 -4.07 7.66 -16.47
C THR A 130 -3.52 8.22 -15.16
N TYR A 131 -4.37 8.47 -14.16
CA TYR A 131 -3.94 8.86 -12.81
C TYR A 131 -3.08 7.75 -12.19
N TYR A 132 -3.49 6.48 -12.27
CA TYR A 132 -2.76 5.35 -11.72
C TYR A 132 -1.46 5.07 -12.47
N GLU A 133 -1.43 5.23 -13.79
CA GLU A 133 -0.22 5.08 -14.62
C GLU A 133 0.74 6.28 -14.49
N THR A 134 0.21 7.49 -14.39
CA THR A 134 0.99 8.73 -14.22
C THR A 134 1.45 8.92 -12.79
N TYR A 135 0.64 8.47 -11.82
CA TYR A 135 0.92 8.45 -10.38
C TYR A 135 1.23 7.05 -9.86
N ARG A 136 1.70 6.14 -10.73
CA ARG A 136 2.53 5.07 -10.19
C ARG A 136 3.72 5.79 -9.54
N PRO A 137 3.71 6.03 -8.23
CA PRO A 137 4.96 6.33 -7.58
C PRO A 137 5.82 5.14 -7.95
N ASP A 138 7.03 5.39 -8.40
CA ASP A 138 8.00 4.33 -8.60
C ASP A 138 8.20 3.60 -7.27
N HIS A 139 7.32 2.61 -7.03
CA HIS A 139 7.31 1.79 -5.82
C HIS A 139 8.42 0.74 -5.85
N SER A 140 9.15 0.65 -6.96
CA SER A 140 10.47 0.10 -6.97
C SER A 140 11.37 1.04 -6.16
N GLY A 141 11.29 1.10 -4.86
CA GLY A 141 12.17 1.88 -3.99
C GLY A 141 13.68 1.59 -4.19
N ASP A 142 14.03 1.26 -5.39
CA ASP A 142 15.34 1.00 -5.96
C ASP A 142 15.77 2.10 -6.96
N GLY A 143 15.16 3.28 -6.88
CA GLY A 143 15.80 4.46 -7.42
C GLY A 143 17.15 4.57 -6.72
N SER A 144 18.23 4.42 -7.48
CA SER A 144 19.62 4.48 -7.05
C SER A 144 19.88 5.77 -6.24
N PHE A 145 19.48 5.74 -4.97
CA PHE A 145 19.75 6.82 -4.03
C PHE A 145 21.21 6.69 -3.60
N SER A 146 22.01 7.72 -3.92
CA SER A 146 23.45 7.76 -3.63
C SER A 146 23.79 8.44 -2.30
N GLY A 147 22.78 8.90 -1.54
CA GLY A 147 22.99 9.56 -0.25
C GLY A 147 23.06 8.57 0.92
N ASP A 148 23.71 9.01 2.00
CA ASP A 148 23.78 8.24 3.23
C ASP A 148 22.40 8.11 3.89
N VAL A 149 22.00 6.87 4.19
CA VAL A 149 20.77 6.52 4.90
C VAL A 149 21.15 5.98 6.26
N GLU A 150 20.62 6.59 7.31
CA GLU A 150 20.82 6.10 8.68
C GLU A 150 19.59 5.30 9.13
N TYR A 151 19.85 4.04 9.54
CA TYR A 151 18.84 3.11 10.04
C TYR A 151 18.78 3.16 11.55
N GLY A 152 17.57 2.98 12.10
CA GLY A 152 17.39 2.76 13.53
C GLY A 152 17.89 1.37 13.94
N THR A 153 18.21 1.23 15.21
CA THR A 153 18.80 -0.01 15.78
C THR A 153 17.85 -0.77 16.69
N ASP A 154 16.81 -0.10 17.17
CA ASP A 154 15.86 -0.66 18.11
C ASP A 154 14.67 -1.32 17.38
N TYR A 155 13.86 -2.08 18.12
CA TYR A 155 12.74 -2.83 17.57
C TYR A 155 11.52 -2.78 18.51
N ASP A 156 11.34 -1.66 19.20
CA ASP A 156 10.19 -1.48 20.08
C ASP A 156 8.94 -1.03 19.31
N ASN A 157 7.82 -1.63 19.62
CA ASN A 157 6.50 -1.22 19.09
C ASN A 157 5.81 -0.18 19.99
N GLN A 158 6.39 0.19 21.11
CA GLN A 158 5.82 1.21 21.99
C GLN A 158 6.07 2.60 21.42
N ILE A 159 5.10 3.48 21.61
CA ILE A 159 5.25 4.91 21.36
C ILE A 159 5.41 5.55 22.75
N ASP A 160 6.57 6.10 23.00
CA ASP A 160 6.87 6.74 24.28
C ASP A 160 6.43 8.21 24.27
N ILE A 161 5.26 8.47 24.84
CA ILE A 161 4.71 9.83 24.93
C ILE A 161 5.42 10.70 25.97
N SER A 162 6.28 10.16 26.81
CA SER A 162 7.10 10.98 27.71
C SER A 162 8.10 11.86 26.97
N ARG A 163 8.38 11.53 25.72
CA ARG A 163 9.22 12.30 24.79
C ARG A 163 8.47 13.44 24.10
N PHE A 164 7.15 13.53 24.29
CA PHE A 164 6.32 14.60 23.74
C PHE A 164 6.34 15.81 24.66
N VAL A 165 6.40 17.00 24.07
CA VAL A 165 6.40 18.25 24.83
C VAL A 165 4.99 18.60 25.32
N ASP A 166 3.96 18.21 24.56
CA ASP A 166 2.55 18.41 24.94
C ASP A 166 1.64 17.31 24.34
N PRO A 167 1.57 16.13 24.95
CA PRO A 167 0.74 15.04 24.45
C PRO A 167 -0.75 15.36 24.34
N GLY A 168 -1.21 16.43 24.95
CA GLY A 168 -2.61 16.85 24.95
C GLY A 168 -3.05 17.56 23.68
N THR A 169 -2.10 18.10 22.89
CA THR A 169 -2.37 18.82 21.64
C THR A 169 -1.51 18.24 20.51
N LYS A 170 -2.01 18.33 19.29
CA LYS A 170 -1.19 17.97 18.12
C LYS A 170 -0.29 19.16 17.78
N ASN A 171 1.02 18.95 17.80
CA ASN A 171 1.99 19.99 17.55
C ASN A 171 3.21 19.47 16.75
N ASN A 172 3.95 20.37 16.16
CA ASN A 172 5.10 20.08 15.32
C ASN A 172 6.25 19.37 16.06
N LEU A 173 6.53 19.75 17.31
CA LEU A 173 7.63 19.16 18.09
C LEU A 173 7.35 17.69 18.42
N ASP A 174 6.11 17.38 18.77
CA ASP A 174 5.69 16.01 19.04
C ASP A 174 5.59 15.18 17.76
N LEU A 175 5.26 15.78 16.59
CA LEU A 175 5.38 15.13 15.30
C LEU A 175 6.83 14.76 15.00
N ALA A 176 7.77 15.66 15.23
CA ALA A 176 9.18 15.37 15.07
C ALA A 176 9.66 14.25 16.01
N ALA A 177 9.26 14.31 17.29
CA ALA A 177 9.57 13.27 18.28
C ALA A 177 8.97 11.90 17.92
N TYR A 178 7.74 11.87 17.38
CA TYR A 178 7.10 10.66 16.89
C TYR A 178 7.86 10.06 15.68
N ALA A 179 8.25 10.90 14.73
CA ALA A 179 9.01 10.47 13.57
C ALA A 179 10.39 9.92 13.96
N VAL A 180 11.07 10.59 14.91
CA VAL A 180 12.36 10.12 15.45
C VAL A 180 12.20 8.76 16.10
N GLN A 181 11.18 8.54 16.93
CA GLN A 181 10.91 7.22 17.52
C GLN A 181 10.64 6.15 16.46
N ALA A 182 9.90 6.49 15.40
CA ALA A 182 9.65 5.57 14.30
C ALA A 182 10.94 5.14 13.61
N TRP A 183 11.88 6.06 13.44
CA TRP A 183 13.22 5.77 12.92
C TRP A 183 14.05 4.94 13.89
N GLU A 184 14.21 5.37 15.14
CA GLU A 184 15.00 4.66 16.18
C GLU A 184 14.54 3.22 16.32
N ASN A 185 13.22 2.98 16.32
CA ASN A 185 12.60 1.66 16.43
C ASN A 185 12.49 0.91 15.10
N ASN A 186 13.15 1.40 14.05
CA ASN A 186 13.27 0.74 12.75
C ASN A 186 11.91 0.25 12.21
N TRP A 187 10.91 1.17 12.17
CA TRP A 187 9.60 0.86 11.61
C TRP A 187 9.70 0.48 10.14
N GLY A 188 8.90 -0.49 9.75
CA GLY A 188 8.85 -0.93 8.36
C GLY A 188 8.07 0.02 7.46
N TYR A 189 8.23 -0.21 6.15
CA TYR A 189 7.39 0.42 5.14
C TYR A 189 6.41 -0.59 4.57
N VAL A 190 5.11 -0.30 4.68
CA VAL A 190 4.05 -1.01 3.98
C VAL A 190 3.03 0.01 3.48
N TRP A 191 2.75 -0.01 2.18
CA TRP A 191 1.81 0.91 1.56
C TRP A 191 0.44 0.90 2.22
N GLY A 192 -0.09 2.09 2.53
CA GLY A 192 -1.38 2.28 3.17
C GLY A 192 -1.39 1.99 4.68
N THR A 193 -0.23 1.85 5.33
CA THR A 193 -0.12 1.80 6.79
C THR A 193 0.30 3.16 7.36
N TYR A 194 -0.01 3.39 8.62
CA TYR A 194 0.14 4.69 9.27
C TYR A 194 0.59 4.57 10.74
N GLY A 195 1.54 3.70 11.01
CA GLY A 195 2.04 3.40 12.35
C GLY A 195 1.38 2.17 12.98
N ASN A 196 0.61 1.41 12.22
CA ASN A 196 0.01 0.15 12.67
C ASN A 196 1.09 -0.90 12.95
N ILE A 197 0.86 -1.75 13.95
CA ILE A 197 1.58 -3.02 14.04
C ILE A 197 1.09 -3.91 12.90
N LEU A 198 2.01 -4.38 12.06
CA LEU A 198 1.68 -5.22 10.91
C LEU A 198 1.34 -6.63 11.37
N THR A 199 0.09 -6.87 11.68
CA THR A 199 -0.40 -8.21 11.99
C THR A 199 -0.57 -9.05 10.72
N PRO A 200 -0.62 -10.39 10.81
CA PRO A 200 -0.89 -11.24 9.64
C PRO A 200 -2.19 -10.87 8.91
N SER A 201 -3.24 -10.51 9.65
CA SER A 201 -4.52 -10.08 9.07
C SER A 201 -4.42 -8.74 8.35
N LEU A 202 -3.73 -7.75 8.93
CA LEU A 202 -3.49 -6.46 8.28
C LEU A 202 -2.63 -6.64 7.03
N PHE A 203 -1.59 -7.45 7.11
CA PHE A 203 -0.73 -7.75 5.97
C PHE A 203 -1.51 -8.42 4.82
N ALA A 204 -2.33 -9.44 5.12
CA ALA A 204 -3.19 -10.08 4.14
C ALA A 204 -4.16 -9.06 3.49
N TYR A 205 -4.75 -8.18 4.28
CA TYR A 205 -5.60 -7.10 3.77
C TYR A 205 -4.85 -6.14 2.85
N LYS A 206 -3.64 -5.71 3.24
CA LYS A 206 -2.83 -4.79 2.43
C LYS A 206 -2.34 -5.42 1.13
N LYS A 207 -2.02 -6.72 1.12
CA LYS A 207 -1.70 -7.46 -0.11
C LYS A 207 -2.86 -7.45 -1.11
N GLN A 208 -4.09 -7.56 -0.64
CA GLN A 208 -5.27 -7.49 -1.51
C GLN A 208 -5.54 -6.06 -1.99
N GLN A 209 -5.37 -5.09 -1.09
CA GLN A 209 -5.64 -3.69 -1.40
C GLN A 209 -4.60 -3.09 -2.36
N TYR A 210 -3.35 -3.53 -2.26
CA TYR A 210 -2.22 -2.99 -3.02
C TYR A 210 -1.35 -4.13 -3.59
N PRO A 211 -1.84 -4.88 -4.58
CA PRO A 211 -1.13 -6.02 -5.12
C PRO A 211 0.26 -5.66 -5.64
N ASP A 212 0.41 -4.53 -6.32
CA ASP A 212 1.71 -4.09 -6.86
C ASP A 212 2.63 -3.54 -5.77
N GLY A 213 2.13 -2.69 -4.88
CA GLY A 213 2.93 -2.03 -3.85
C GLY A 213 3.22 -2.89 -2.62
N VAL A 214 2.41 -3.93 -2.37
CA VAL A 214 2.55 -4.83 -1.22
C VAL A 214 2.66 -6.28 -1.66
N GLY A 215 1.82 -6.71 -2.60
CA GLY A 215 1.79 -8.09 -3.08
C GLY A 215 3.12 -8.52 -3.72
N ASN A 216 3.67 -7.72 -4.63
CA ASN A 216 4.94 -7.99 -5.30
C ASN A 216 6.17 -7.97 -4.36
N HIS A 217 5.99 -7.49 -3.13
CA HIS A 217 7.03 -7.41 -2.10
C HIS A 217 6.71 -8.28 -0.88
N ALA A 218 5.73 -9.19 -1.00
CA ALA A 218 5.17 -9.93 0.12
C ALA A 218 6.20 -10.68 0.95
N ASP A 219 7.12 -11.41 0.30
CA ASP A 219 8.14 -12.23 0.98
C ASP A 219 9.09 -11.35 1.81
N PHE A 220 9.48 -10.20 1.25
CA PHE A 220 10.32 -9.25 1.97
C PHE A 220 9.58 -8.65 3.16
N ILE A 221 8.35 -8.20 2.96
CA ILE A 221 7.53 -7.59 4.02
C ILE A 221 7.29 -8.59 5.15
N GLU A 222 6.95 -9.83 4.81
CA GLU A 222 6.68 -10.88 5.78
C GLU A 222 7.91 -11.20 6.64
N SER A 223 9.08 -11.32 5.99
CA SER A 223 10.32 -11.65 6.69
C SER A 223 10.92 -10.51 7.50
N HIS A 224 10.63 -9.24 7.16
CA HIS A 224 11.29 -8.08 7.78
C HIS A 224 10.34 -7.22 8.63
N TRP A 225 9.08 -7.07 8.22
CA TRP A 225 8.17 -6.09 8.81
C TRP A 225 6.99 -6.70 9.59
N LEU A 226 6.71 -8.00 9.43
CA LEU A 226 5.63 -8.65 10.17
C LEU A 226 5.87 -8.57 11.69
N GLY A 227 4.85 -8.15 12.42
CA GLY A 227 4.92 -7.94 13.87
C GLY A 227 5.51 -6.59 14.29
N ARG A 228 6.01 -5.78 13.36
CA ARG A 228 6.55 -4.43 13.62
C ARG A 228 5.54 -3.34 13.29
N ARG A 229 5.75 -2.15 13.80
CA ARG A 229 5.04 -0.98 13.29
C ARG A 229 5.50 -0.66 11.87
N THR A 230 4.55 -0.23 11.06
CA THR A 230 4.78 0.13 9.65
C THR A 230 4.03 1.39 9.27
N ALA A 231 4.62 2.20 8.40
CA ALA A 231 3.99 3.36 7.80
C ALA A 231 4.43 3.52 6.35
N ASP A 232 3.57 4.06 5.49
CA ASP A 232 4.03 4.64 4.23
C ASP A 232 4.49 6.10 4.45
N CYS A 233 4.95 6.77 3.39
CA CYS A 233 5.56 8.10 3.52
C CYS A 233 4.64 9.12 4.17
N ILE A 234 3.39 9.21 3.75
CA ILE A 234 2.42 10.13 4.35
C ILE A 234 1.74 9.52 5.58
N GLY A 235 1.69 8.19 5.66
CA GLY A 235 1.21 7.45 6.81
C GLY A 235 2.01 7.72 8.08
N LEU A 236 3.30 8.02 7.96
CA LEU A 236 4.12 8.45 9.10
C LEU A 236 3.56 9.75 9.73
N ILE A 237 3.19 10.73 8.91
CA ILE A 237 2.59 12.00 9.36
C ILE A 237 1.16 11.77 9.88
N LYS A 238 0.34 11.06 9.10
CA LYS A 238 -1.06 10.77 9.49
C LYS A 238 -1.14 9.96 10.77
N GLY A 239 -0.22 9.03 10.96
CA GLY A 239 -0.14 8.21 12.17
C GLY A 239 -0.01 9.04 13.44
N TYR A 240 0.82 10.06 13.43
CA TYR A 240 0.90 11.02 14.53
C TYR A 240 -0.41 11.81 14.68
N GLY A 241 -0.96 12.33 13.58
CA GLY A 241 -2.23 13.09 13.62
C GLY A 241 -3.39 12.27 14.19
N TRP A 242 -3.44 10.98 13.87
CA TRP A 242 -4.50 10.06 14.29
C TRP A 242 -4.23 9.35 15.62
N LEU A 243 -3.07 9.54 16.23
CA LEU A 243 -2.71 8.95 17.52
C LEU A 243 -3.58 9.54 18.64
N ASP A 244 -4.26 8.69 19.38
CA ASP A 244 -4.81 9.04 20.70
C ASP A 244 -3.75 8.75 21.77
N THR A 245 -3.21 9.80 22.36
CA THR A 245 -2.13 9.71 23.35
C THR A 245 -2.60 9.15 24.72
N LYS A 246 -3.91 9.01 24.94
CA LYS A 246 -4.46 8.39 26.16
C LYS A 246 -4.59 6.89 26.03
N SER A 247 -5.12 6.43 24.91
CA SER A 247 -5.30 5.00 24.63
C SER A 247 -4.14 4.37 23.87
N MET A 248 -3.23 5.18 23.30
CA MET A 248 -2.14 4.78 22.42
C MET A 248 -2.62 4.12 21.10
N ALA A 249 -3.90 4.29 20.78
CA ALA A 249 -4.48 3.81 19.54
C ALA A 249 -4.31 4.83 18.41
N ILE A 250 -4.04 4.34 17.20
CA ILE A 250 -4.02 5.15 15.99
C ILE A 250 -5.33 4.86 15.24
N GLY A 251 -6.29 5.77 15.39
CA GLY A 251 -7.61 5.67 14.76
C GLY A 251 -7.62 6.28 13.38
N TYR A 252 -8.07 5.52 12.36
CA TYR A 252 -8.19 6.03 10.99
C TYR A 252 -9.01 7.32 10.93
N ALA A 253 -8.47 8.35 10.27
CA ALA A 253 -9.06 9.67 10.09
C ALA A 253 -9.50 10.39 11.39
N ALA A 254 -8.87 10.06 12.52
CA ALA A 254 -9.14 10.68 13.82
C ALA A 254 -8.56 12.11 13.92
N ASN A 255 -8.97 12.82 14.97
CA ASN A 255 -8.43 14.13 15.38
C ASN A 255 -8.47 15.22 14.28
N GLY A 256 -9.38 15.09 13.30
CA GLY A 256 -9.56 16.10 12.25
C GLY A 256 -8.50 16.11 11.14
N MET A 257 -7.49 15.26 11.19
CA MET A 257 -6.53 15.11 10.10
C MET A 257 -7.12 14.21 9.01
N PRO A 258 -7.25 14.69 7.75
CA PRO A 258 -7.85 13.91 6.66
C PRO A 258 -6.91 12.82 6.15
N ASP A 259 -7.50 11.81 5.51
CA ASP A 259 -6.73 10.77 4.79
C ASP A 259 -6.31 11.26 3.39
N TYR A 260 -5.33 12.14 3.36
CA TYR A 260 -4.74 12.66 2.13
C TYR A 260 -3.49 11.88 1.74
N GLY A 261 -3.22 11.80 0.43
CA GLY A 261 -1.91 11.44 -0.10
C GLY A 261 -0.89 12.57 0.10
N ALA A 262 0.39 12.30 -0.19
CA ALA A 262 1.48 13.28 0.01
C ALA A 262 1.23 14.60 -0.74
N ASP A 263 0.82 14.53 -2.00
CA ASP A 263 0.57 15.73 -2.82
C ASP A 263 -0.65 16.52 -2.35
N GLN A 264 -1.71 15.82 -1.94
CA GLN A 264 -2.91 16.45 -1.39
C GLN A 264 -2.63 17.13 -0.04
N MET A 265 -1.83 16.49 0.80
CA MET A 265 -1.43 17.06 2.09
C MET A 265 -0.59 18.32 1.89
N TYR A 266 0.37 18.30 0.97
CA TYR A 266 1.15 19.50 0.63
C TYR A 266 0.27 20.59 0.01
N GLN A 267 -0.70 20.23 -0.83
CA GLN A 267 -1.67 21.20 -1.34
C GLN A 267 -2.53 21.80 -0.21
N ALA A 268 -2.87 21.02 0.83
CA ALA A 268 -3.57 21.56 2.01
C ALA A 268 -2.71 22.56 2.78
N CYS A 269 -1.40 22.33 2.92
CA CYS A 269 -0.48 23.31 3.48
C CYS A 269 -0.49 24.64 2.69
N LYS A 270 -0.47 24.55 1.36
CA LYS A 270 -0.50 25.74 0.50
C LYS A 270 -1.83 26.50 0.57
N ASN A 271 -2.94 25.77 0.66
CA ASN A 271 -4.28 26.38 0.71
C ASN A 271 -4.55 27.09 2.04
N ALA A 272 -3.95 26.62 3.12
CA ALA A 272 -4.17 27.15 4.46
C ALA A 272 -3.15 28.23 4.87
N GLY A 273 -1.99 28.27 4.20
CA GLY A 273 -0.85 29.05 4.63
C GLY A 273 -0.42 30.16 3.67
N VAL A 274 0.55 30.94 4.11
CA VAL A 274 1.18 32.04 3.37
C VAL A 274 2.54 31.56 2.82
N LEU A 275 2.82 31.89 1.56
CA LEU A 275 4.08 31.54 0.90
C LEU A 275 5.29 32.12 1.66
N ASN A 276 6.31 31.31 1.87
CA ASN A 276 7.53 31.58 2.63
C ASN A 276 7.35 31.84 4.15
N GLU A 277 6.13 31.71 4.65
CA GLU A 277 5.85 31.77 6.09
C GLU A 277 5.34 30.40 6.59
N ASP A 278 4.41 29.79 5.84
CA ASP A 278 3.78 28.51 6.20
C ASP A 278 4.08 27.40 5.22
N TYR A 279 4.53 27.73 4.01
CA TYR A 279 5.03 26.79 3.01
C TYR A 279 5.98 27.48 2.03
N GLY A 280 6.82 26.71 1.37
CA GLY A 280 7.74 27.30 0.39
C GLY A 280 8.55 26.25 -0.37
N PRO A 281 9.38 26.71 -1.33
CA PRO A 281 10.36 25.83 -1.97
C PRO A 281 11.41 25.40 -0.94
N ILE A 282 12.01 24.23 -1.14
CA ILE A 282 12.96 23.65 -0.18
C ILE A 282 14.13 24.57 0.17
N SER A 283 14.52 25.45 -0.76
CA SER A 283 15.58 26.44 -0.55
C SER A 283 15.27 27.49 0.54
N THR A 284 13.99 27.60 0.95
CA THR A 284 13.53 28.51 2.01
C THR A 284 13.12 27.76 3.28
N LEU A 285 13.52 26.49 3.44
CA LEU A 285 13.19 25.67 4.61
C LEU A 285 13.67 26.36 5.88
N PRO A 286 12.78 26.72 6.81
CA PRO A 286 13.17 27.29 8.10
C PRO A 286 13.66 26.20 9.05
N GLU A 287 14.46 26.60 10.04
CA GLU A 287 14.92 25.72 11.10
C GLU A 287 13.79 25.50 12.13
N LEU A 288 12.79 24.75 11.74
CA LEU A 288 11.59 24.45 12.55
C LEU A 288 11.24 22.97 12.44
N PRO A 289 11.55 22.14 13.46
CA PRO A 289 11.20 20.72 13.45
C PRO A 289 9.70 20.48 13.31
N GLY A 290 9.33 19.34 12.69
CA GLY A 290 7.94 18.92 12.49
C GLY A 290 7.29 19.52 11.24
N LEU A 291 8.04 20.22 10.39
CA LEU A 291 7.56 20.59 9.06
C LEU A 291 7.43 19.36 8.18
N MET A 292 6.37 19.33 7.35
CA MET A 292 6.28 18.39 6.25
C MET A 292 7.30 18.77 5.17
N LEU A 293 8.13 17.84 4.77
CA LEU A 293 8.90 17.90 3.52
C LEU A 293 8.14 17.19 2.43
N TRP A 294 8.22 17.76 1.23
CA TRP A 294 7.47 17.25 0.09
C TRP A 294 8.34 17.21 -1.17
N LYS A 295 8.14 16.13 -1.94
CA LYS A 295 8.41 16.02 -3.38
C LYS A 295 7.27 15.23 -4.01
N SER A 296 7.10 15.32 -5.32
CA SER A 296 5.99 14.65 -6.01
C SER A 296 5.85 13.18 -5.55
N GLY A 297 4.66 12.83 -5.05
CA GLY A 297 4.31 11.49 -4.57
C GLY A 297 4.98 11.06 -3.26
N HIS A 298 5.74 11.91 -2.57
CA HIS A 298 6.47 11.51 -1.37
C HIS A 298 6.49 12.60 -0.29
N ALA A 299 6.54 12.17 0.97
CA ALA A 299 6.58 13.04 2.14
C ALA A 299 7.60 12.56 3.17
N GLY A 300 8.09 13.50 3.99
CA GLY A 300 8.92 13.27 5.15
C GLY A 300 8.66 14.30 6.23
N VAL A 301 9.27 14.12 7.39
CA VAL A 301 9.21 15.06 8.53
C VAL A 301 10.58 15.66 8.76
N TYR A 302 10.67 16.97 8.69
CA TYR A 302 11.89 17.70 9.07
C TYR A 302 12.10 17.61 10.58
N ILE A 303 13.29 17.28 11.02
CA ILE A 303 13.61 17.12 12.44
C ILE A 303 14.65 18.13 12.94
N GLY A 304 14.99 19.13 12.12
CA GLY A 304 16.02 20.11 12.44
C GLY A 304 17.41 19.70 11.96
N GLY A 305 18.35 20.65 12.01
CA GLY A 305 19.77 20.41 11.69
C GLY A 305 20.04 19.91 10.27
N GLY A 306 19.12 20.14 9.32
CA GLY A 306 19.24 19.65 7.96
C GLY A 306 18.91 18.18 7.76
N TYR A 307 18.19 17.54 8.71
CA TYR A 307 17.80 16.13 8.64
C TYR A 307 16.30 15.94 8.54
N ALA A 308 15.92 14.84 7.94
CA ALA A 308 14.54 14.38 7.81
C ALA A 308 14.40 12.93 8.25
N ILE A 309 13.21 12.59 8.74
CA ILE A 309 12.75 11.20 8.87
C ILE A 309 11.70 10.96 7.80
N GLU A 310 11.86 9.87 7.07
CA GLU A 310 10.94 9.48 6.00
C GLU A 310 10.73 7.97 5.97
N ALA A 311 9.51 7.53 5.70
CA ALA A 311 9.26 6.15 5.32
C ALA A 311 9.59 6.01 3.82
N MET A 312 10.80 5.53 3.52
CA MET A 312 11.42 5.67 2.21
C MET A 312 10.93 4.64 1.19
N GLY A 313 10.56 3.46 1.63
CA GLY A 313 10.08 2.38 0.75
C GLY A 313 10.23 1.01 1.40
N THR A 314 9.67 -0.01 0.75
CA THR A 314 9.50 -1.35 1.31
C THR A 314 10.80 -1.97 1.84
N ARG A 315 11.91 -1.79 1.13
CA ARG A 315 13.22 -2.37 1.51
C ARG A 315 14.00 -1.51 2.50
N LYS A 316 13.58 -0.29 2.74
CA LYS A 316 14.28 0.68 3.58
C LYS A 316 13.58 0.90 4.93
N GLY A 317 12.24 0.83 4.96
CA GLY A 317 11.47 1.21 6.14
C GLY A 317 11.53 2.71 6.43
N VAL A 318 11.47 3.06 7.70
CA VAL A 318 11.61 4.44 8.20
C VAL A 318 13.09 4.73 8.47
N VAL A 319 13.60 5.78 7.86
CA VAL A 319 15.02 6.11 7.86
C VAL A 319 15.26 7.59 8.11
N LYS A 320 16.46 7.93 8.57
CA LYS A 320 16.92 9.32 8.68
C LYS A 320 17.84 9.65 7.50
N THR A 321 17.62 10.78 6.90
CA THR A 321 18.32 11.25 5.70
C THR A 321 18.71 12.72 5.82
N LYS A 322 19.75 13.14 5.08
CA LYS A 322 20.03 14.57 4.93
C LYS A 322 19.06 15.19 3.92
N VAL A 323 18.49 16.32 4.24
CA VAL A 323 17.57 17.05 3.36
C VAL A 323 18.21 17.37 2.02
N SER A 324 19.50 17.78 2.03
CA SER A 324 20.28 18.11 0.84
C SER A 324 20.37 16.98 -0.18
N ASP A 325 20.29 15.73 0.28
CA ASP A 325 20.58 14.55 -0.53
C ASP A 325 19.32 13.92 -1.14
N ARG A 326 18.13 14.42 -0.79
CA ARG A 326 16.86 13.76 -1.09
C ARG A 326 16.02 14.37 -2.21
N GLY A 327 16.45 15.50 -2.77
CA GLY A 327 15.73 16.17 -3.85
C GLY A 327 14.31 16.62 -3.45
N TRP A 328 14.14 17.02 -2.20
CA TRP A 328 12.91 17.65 -1.73
C TRP A 328 12.62 18.89 -2.56
N GLN A 329 11.34 19.14 -2.86
CA GLN A 329 10.91 20.27 -3.70
C GLN A 329 10.30 21.40 -2.87
N GLY A 330 9.69 21.04 -1.74
CA GLY A 330 9.04 22.02 -0.88
C GLY A 330 8.90 21.54 0.56
N TRP A 331 8.46 22.47 1.38
CA TRP A 331 8.12 22.28 2.78
C TRP A 331 6.79 22.95 3.10
N GLY A 332 6.12 22.52 4.17
CA GLY A 332 4.86 23.15 4.60
C GLY A 332 4.50 22.84 6.04
N LYS A 333 3.84 23.81 6.68
CA LYS A 333 3.14 23.62 7.95
C LYS A 333 1.83 22.88 7.69
N LEU A 334 1.63 21.78 8.39
CA LEU A 334 0.39 21.02 8.33
C LEU A 334 -0.74 21.81 9.02
N PRO A 335 -1.87 22.08 8.36
CA PRO A 335 -2.95 22.90 8.95
C PRO A 335 -3.77 22.19 10.03
N TYR A 336 -3.32 21.02 10.47
CA TYR A 336 -4.03 20.12 11.42
C TYR A 336 -3.30 19.99 12.75
N ILE A 337 -2.16 20.69 12.92
CA ILE A 337 -1.35 20.69 14.13
C ILE A 337 -0.88 22.11 14.45
N ASP A 338 -0.60 22.37 15.71
CA ASP A 338 -0.04 23.66 16.15
C ASP A 338 1.46 23.72 15.88
N TYR A 339 1.96 24.91 15.54
CA TYR A 339 3.38 25.14 15.37
C TYR A 339 3.94 25.97 16.52
N ARG A 340 4.97 25.44 17.14
CA ARG A 340 5.68 26.02 18.29
C ARG A 340 7.16 26.12 17.95
N GLU A 341 7.81 27.17 18.38
CA GLU A 341 9.26 27.29 18.34
C GLU A 341 9.87 26.47 19.49
N GLU A 342 11.03 25.84 19.26
CA GLU A 342 11.83 25.29 20.36
C GLU A 342 12.20 26.41 21.33
N ARG A 343 12.03 26.14 22.62
CA ARG A 343 12.47 27.06 23.68
C ARG A 343 13.93 26.82 24.03
#